data_1571f58f4bd5a11284b924af0b9ab6b9
#
_entry.id   1571f58f4bd5a11284b924af0b9ab6b9
#
_cell.length_a   1.000
_cell.length_b   1.000
_cell.length_c   1.000
_cell.angle_alpha   90.00
_cell.angle_beta   90.00
_cell.angle_gamma   90.00
#
_symmetry.space_group_name_H-M   'P 1'
#
loop_
_entity.id
_entity.type
_entity.pdbx_description
1 polymer ?
#
loop_
_entity_poly.entity_id
_entity_poly.type
_entity_poly.pdbx_seq_one_letter_code
_entity_poly.pdbx_strand_id
1 'polypeptide(L)'
;MVLNQEQFDAFRMEIATFGNIPILSQYCGIGCVFCKVHTDSYLGHYPKIPPIDREDLLKGFEYTNPNVNYVRLGAGVLVAPHTDPFLHPKIYDFIKIASEHFPTKKITTVTTGAYIREDKMDFLNSIPNFGIDLSLITMQEQREKIIPRSERERTMYLLKYAPLNKCTLMFTGNLDEVKKDLELLHKLEVNKRVRQILVRRVEHTATSQPRLKELSQACIDKYEECISWVKQNYPDVVFTVPILKDVFRGGNNEYFIDADQRIARQRDIISSLPEGTFVNLICPFSGYDYFTRAFMGMPNVKTNLIENHLYGGSVSVAGLLNHQDIRAQFNPDRNDVMIVPEEMYNIDGLDLLGEHKTLLETYYNAKIILG
;
A
#
# COMPACT_ATOMS: atom_id res chain seq x y z
N MET A 1 24.78 1.84 14.98
CA MET A 1 24.10 2.17 13.69
C MET A 1 24.94 1.69 12.52
N VAL A 2 24.31 0.97 11.59
CA VAL A 2 24.97 0.47 10.36
C VAL A 2 24.62 1.28 9.11
N LEU A 3 23.64 2.17 9.22
CA LEU A 3 23.19 3.03 8.12
C LEU A 3 24.14 4.23 7.95
N ASN A 4 24.52 4.53 6.71
CA ASN A 4 25.13 5.82 6.38
C ASN A 4 24.06 6.93 6.35
N GLN A 5 24.47 8.21 6.16
CA GLN A 5 23.56 9.35 6.22
C GLN A 5 22.43 9.26 5.18
N GLU A 6 22.72 8.96 3.94
CA GLU A 6 21.73 8.83 2.86
C GLU A 6 20.72 7.72 3.15
N GLN A 7 21.21 6.56 3.58
CA GLN A 7 20.36 5.44 3.98
C GLN A 7 19.49 5.79 5.18
N PHE A 8 20.05 6.52 6.16
CA PHE A 8 19.32 6.93 7.34
C PHE A 8 18.24 7.95 7.03
N ASP A 9 18.49 8.91 6.13
CA ASP A 9 17.51 9.90 5.72
C ASP A 9 16.32 9.24 4.99
N ALA A 10 16.59 8.30 4.08
CA ALA A 10 15.56 7.52 3.40
C ALA A 10 14.78 6.62 4.39
N PHE A 11 15.48 5.98 5.33
CA PHE A 11 14.91 5.16 6.39
C PHE A 11 13.95 5.97 7.28
N ARG A 12 14.38 7.15 7.73
CA ARG A 12 13.56 8.06 8.53
C ARG A 12 12.32 8.50 7.77
N MET A 13 12.46 8.90 6.50
CA MET A 13 11.36 9.34 5.66
C MET A 13 10.34 8.22 5.44
N GLU A 14 10.79 6.99 5.20
CA GLU A 14 9.91 5.81 5.07
C GLU A 14 9.06 5.62 6.32
N ILE A 15 9.66 5.72 7.51
CA ILE A 15 8.96 5.54 8.78
C ILE A 15 7.95 6.66 9.01
N ALA A 16 8.37 7.92 8.83
CA ALA A 16 7.52 9.08 9.05
C ALA A 16 6.31 9.09 8.11
N THR A 17 6.50 8.67 6.87
CA THR A 17 5.46 8.71 5.82
C THR A 17 4.52 7.51 5.89
N PHE A 18 5.07 6.30 6.04
CA PHE A 18 4.29 5.06 5.86
C PHE A 18 4.14 4.21 7.13
N GLY A 19 4.80 4.58 8.21
CA GLY A 19 4.85 3.75 9.42
C GLY A 19 5.57 2.41 9.21
N ASN A 20 6.32 2.27 8.11
CA ASN A 20 7.09 1.09 7.80
C ASN A 20 8.52 1.25 8.34
N ILE A 21 9.06 0.24 9.00
CA ILE A 21 10.45 0.21 9.43
C ILE A 21 11.20 -0.75 8.50
N PRO A 22 11.92 -0.24 7.49
CA PRO A 22 12.69 -1.09 6.59
C PRO A 22 13.84 -1.73 7.35
N ILE A 23 13.87 -3.06 7.41
CA ILE A 23 14.90 -3.77 8.20
C ILE A 23 16.03 -4.33 7.34
N LEU A 24 15.81 -4.49 6.06
CA LEU A 24 16.83 -4.86 5.08
C LEU A 24 16.30 -4.70 3.65
N SER A 25 17.22 -4.52 2.72
CA SER A 25 16.98 -4.57 1.27
C SER A 25 17.90 -5.59 0.65
N GLN A 26 17.39 -6.77 0.31
CA GLN A 26 18.16 -7.78 -0.40
C GLN A 26 17.23 -8.61 -1.29
N TYR A 27 17.82 -9.31 -2.23
CA TYR A 27 17.11 -10.25 -3.08
C TYR A 27 16.53 -11.40 -2.25
N CYS A 28 15.21 -11.54 -2.22
CA CYS A 28 14.56 -12.56 -1.40
C CYS A 28 14.49 -13.95 -2.06
N GLY A 29 14.81 -14.07 -3.34
CA GLY A 29 14.87 -15.35 -4.04
C GLY A 29 13.53 -16.01 -4.36
N ILE A 30 12.38 -15.51 -3.89
CA ILE A 30 11.07 -16.11 -4.14
C ILE A 30 10.68 -16.01 -5.61
N GLY A 31 11.06 -14.91 -6.28
CA GLY A 31 10.82 -14.73 -7.71
C GLY A 31 9.37 -14.42 -8.08
N CYS A 32 8.63 -13.73 -7.20
CA CYS A 32 7.26 -13.30 -7.47
C CYS A 32 7.20 -12.45 -8.75
N VAL A 33 6.33 -12.80 -9.69
CA VAL A 33 6.24 -12.10 -10.99
C VAL A 33 5.75 -10.66 -10.89
N PHE A 34 5.03 -10.31 -9.81
CA PHE A 34 4.54 -8.96 -9.51
C PHE A 34 5.50 -8.17 -8.62
N CYS A 35 6.63 -8.74 -8.25
CA CYS A 35 7.57 -8.09 -7.34
C CYS A 35 8.30 -6.95 -8.06
N LYS A 36 8.09 -5.74 -7.60
CA LYS A 36 8.74 -4.54 -8.14
C LYS A 36 10.27 -4.62 -8.11
N VAL A 37 10.82 -5.34 -7.13
CA VAL A 37 12.27 -5.62 -7.04
C VAL A 37 12.84 -6.26 -8.30
N HIS A 38 12.02 -7.05 -9.00
CA HIS A 38 12.44 -7.79 -10.18
C HIS A 38 11.96 -7.19 -11.49
N THR A 39 10.96 -6.30 -11.41
CA THR A 39 10.28 -5.83 -12.59
C THR A 39 10.62 -4.40 -12.96
N ASP A 40 11.15 -3.60 -12.03
CA ASP A 40 11.37 -2.18 -12.25
C ASP A 40 12.86 -1.80 -12.24
N SER A 41 13.37 -1.42 -13.40
CA SER A 41 14.72 -0.80 -13.57
C SER A 41 14.92 0.48 -12.76
N TYR A 42 13.84 1.07 -12.34
CA TYR A 42 13.62 2.26 -11.59
C TYR A 42 14.06 2.16 -10.12
N LEU A 43 13.99 0.98 -9.52
CA LEU A 43 14.37 0.74 -8.13
C LEU A 43 15.89 0.79 -7.87
N GLY A 44 16.70 0.89 -8.93
CA GLY A 44 18.14 1.12 -8.81
C GLY A 44 18.52 2.47 -8.22
N HIS A 45 17.58 3.41 -8.14
CA HIS A 45 17.80 4.76 -7.59
C HIS A 45 17.51 4.89 -6.09
N TYR A 46 16.90 3.88 -5.48
CA TYR A 46 16.61 3.92 -4.04
C TYR A 46 17.78 3.43 -3.19
N PRO A 47 18.03 4.05 -2.04
CA PRO A 47 19.01 3.57 -1.09
C PRO A 47 18.71 2.13 -0.66
N LYS A 48 19.70 1.26 -0.75
CA LYS A 48 19.60 -0.10 -0.20
C LYS A 48 19.88 -0.07 1.28
N ILE A 49 18.99 -0.62 2.07
CA ILE A 49 19.15 -0.76 3.52
C ILE A 49 19.85 -2.09 3.79
N PRO A 50 21.05 -2.10 4.37
CA PRO A 50 21.66 -3.32 4.87
C PRO A 50 20.83 -3.92 6.01
N PRO A 51 21.03 -5.18 6.41
CA PRO A 51 20.41 -5.69 7.62
C PRO A 51 20.73 -4.75 8.79
N ILE A 52 19.70 -4.05 9.29
CA ILE A 52 19.88 -3.08 10.37
C ILE A 52 20.21 -3.79 11.69
N ASP A 53 20.81 -3.06 12.62
CA ASP A 53 21.02 -3.54 13.96
C ASP A 53 19.92 -3.07 14.94
N ARG A 54 20.08 -3.42 16.20
CA ARG A 54 19.14 -3.01 17.26
C ARG A 54 19.14 -1.49 17.47
N GLU A 55 20.27 -0.85 17.30
CA GLU A 55 20.41 0.61 17.50
C GLU A 55 19.63 1.35 16.41
N ASP A 56 19.77 0.95 15.13
CA ASP A 56 19.01 1.50 14.02
C ASP A 56 17.50 1.29 14.22
N LEU A 57 17.09 0.10 14.69
CA LEU A 57 15.68 -0.20 14.97
C LEU A 57 15.11 0.74 16.03
N LEU A 58 15.80 0.90 17.16
CA LEU A 58 15.35 1.77 18.25
C LEU A 58 15.32 3.24 17.81
N LYS A 59 16.30 3.65 17.03
CA LYS A 59 16.31 4.99 16.44
C LYS A 59 15.14 5.20 15.48
N GLY A 60 14.79 4.19 14.70
CA GLY A 60 13.62 4.20 13.84
C GLY A 60 12.30 4.42 14.60
N PHE A 61 12.18 3.87 15.81
CA PHE A 61 10.98 4.04 16.62
C PHE A 61 10.69 5.50 17.00
N GLU A 62 11.72 6.34 17.10
CA GLU A 62 11.58 7.76 17.40
C GLU A 62 10.84 8.53 16.29
N TYR A 63 10.84 8.02 15.06
CA TYR A 63 10.17 8.62 13.89
C TYR A 63 8.80 8.02 13.59
N THR A 64 8.36 7.05 14.39
CA THR A 64 7.04 6.44 14.19
C THR A 64 5.93 7.43 14.50
N ASN A 65 5.03 7.63 13.53
CA ASN A 65 3.88 8.51 13.70
C ASN A 65 3.02 8.05 14.90
N PRO A 66 2.82 8.90 15.92
CA PRO A 66 2.05 8.54 17.11
C PRO A 66 0.57 8.24 16.80
N ASN A 67 0.03 8.83 15.73
CA ASN A 67 -1.38 8.71 15.37
C ASN A 67 -1.72 7.42 14.58
N VAL A 68 -0.72 6.66 14.13
CA VAL A 68 -0.97 5.36 13.48
C VAL A 68 -1.03 4.25 14.51
N ASN A 69 -2.01 3.36 14.38
CA ASN A 69 -2.26 2.26 15.32
C ASN A 69 -1.45 0.99 15.00
N TYR A 70 -0.53 1.06 14.08
CA TYR A 70 0.31 -0.06 13.70
C TYR A 70 1.76 0.37 13.47
N VAL A 71 2.67 -0.60 13.56
CA VAL A 71 4.07 -0.50 13.12
C VAL A 71 4.35 -1.70 12.24
N ARG A 72 4.88 -1.48 11.05
CA ARG A 72 5.19 -2.55 10.11
C ARG A 72 6.69 -2.73 9.99
N LEU A 73 7.18 -3.94 10.28
CA LEU A 73 8.58 -4.31 10.11
C LEU A 73 8.80 -4.90 8.70
N GLY A 74 9.80 -4.39 8.01
CA GLY A 74 10.30 -4.99 6.77
C GLY A 74 9.66 -4.53 5.46
N ALA A 75 8.66 -3.65 5.49
CA ALA A 75 8.15 -3.04 4.27
C ALA A 75 8.96 -1.79 3.92
N GLY A 76 9.03 -1.45 2.64
CA GLY A 76 9.63 -0.22 2.15
C GLY A 76 8.95 0.25 0.87
N VAL A 77 8.83 1.56 0.72
CA VAL A 77 8.31 2.25 -0.47
C VAL A 77 9.37 3.20 -1.02
N LEU A 78 10.01 3.98 -0.15
CA LEU A 78 11.07 4.96 -0.47
C LEU A 78 12.48 4.39 -0.37
N VAL A 79 12.64 3.23 0.24
CA VAL A 79 13.89 2.48 0.26
C VAL A 79 13.78 1.33 -0.72
N ALA A 80 14.93 0.84 -1.19
CA ALA A 80 14.95 -0.29 -2.11
C ALA A 80 14.11 -1.45 -1.58
N PRO A 81 13.35 -2.06 -2.46
CA PRO A 81 12.04 -2.59 -2.16
C PRO A 81 12.02 -3.88 -1.36
N HIS A 82 10.81 -4.17 -0.97
CA HIS A 82 10.27 -5.34 -0.28
C HIS A 82 11.16 -6.58 -0.37
N THR A 83 11.96 -6.76 0.66
CA THR A 83 12.55 -8.03 0.96
C THR A 83 11.63 -8.75 1.95
N ASP A 84 11.52 -10.07 1.87
CA ASP A 84 10.79 -10.80 2.90
C ASP A 84 11.45 -10.56 4.27
N PRO A 85 10.76 -10.00 5.25
CA PRO A 85 11.36 -9.59 6.52
C PRO A 85 11.94 -10.76 7.30
N PHE A 86 11.46 -11.98 7.08
CA PHE A 86 11.97 -13.18 7.74
C PHE A 86 13.34 -13.66 7.24
N LEU A 87 13.90 -12.98 6.23
CA LEU A 87 15.31 -13.13 5.86
C LEU A 87 16.26 -12.38 6.80
N HIS A 88 15.76 -11.42 7.59
CA HIS A 88 16.60 -10.74 8.56
C HIS A 88 16.95 -11.68 9.74
N PRO A 89 18.23 -11.87 10.07
CA PRO A 89 18.65 -12.87 11.06
C PRO A 89 18.09 -12.62 12.47
N LYS A 90 17.76 -11.37 12.79
CA LYS A 90 17.23 -10.94 14.09
C LYS A 90 15.73 -10.61 14.06
N ILE A 91 14.98 -11.03 13.04
CA ILE A 91 13.57 -10.62 12.89
C ILE A 91 12.72 -10.96 14.11
N TYR A 92 12.91 -12.13 14.69
CA TYR A 92 12.13 -12.57 15.86
C TYR A 92 12.40 -11.69 17.08
N ASP A 93 13.67 -11.31 17.30
CA ASP A 93 14.04 -10.37 18.35
C ASP A 93 13.44 -8.98 18.08
N PHE A 94 13.46 -8.53 16.82
CA PHE A 94 12.92 -7.24 16.43
C PHE A 94 11.40 -7.17 16.61
N ILE A 95 10.69 -8.24 16.30
CA ILE A 95 9.24 -8.36 16.56
C ILE A 95 8.97 -8.21 18.07
N LYS A 96 9.75 -8.90 18.91
CA LYS A 96 9.61 -8.80 20.36
C LYS A 96 9.90 -7.38 20.86
N ILE A 97 11.01 -6.78 20.46
CA ILE A 97 11.42 -5.42 20.85
C ILE A 97 10.34 -4.40 20.42
N ALA A 98 9.83 -4.50 19.21
CA ALA A 98 8.79 -3.61 18.72
C ALA A 98 7.48 -3.79 19.50
N SER A 99 7.09 -5.01 19.82
CA SER A 99 5.91 -5.33 20.63
C SER A 99 6.01 -4.74 22.05
N GLU A 100 7.17 -4.86 22.68
CA GLU A 100 7.42 -4.30 24.01
C GLU A 100 7.47 -2.77 24.00
N HIS A 101 8.02 -2.18 22.94
CA HIS A 101 8.13 -0.72 22.79
C HIS A 101 6.77 -0.06 22.49
N PHE A 102 5.93 -0.73 21.72
CA PHE A 102 4.60 -0.25 21.28
C PHE A 102 3.47 -1.18 21.76
N PRO A 103 3.22 -1.30 23.06
CA PRO A 103 2.26 -2.28 23.58
C PRO A 103 0.82 -2.05 23.13
N THR A 104 0.48 -0.82 22.72
CA THR A 104 -0.86 -0.43 22.26
C THR A 104 -1.01 -0.43 20.75
N LYS A 105 0.09 -0.51 19.98
CA LYS A 105 0.06 -0.56 18.52
C LYS A 105 0.11 -2.00 18.03
N LYS A 106 -0.49 -2.25 16.87
CA LYS A 106 -0.34 -3.53 16.18
C LYS A 106 1.02 -3.60 15.49
N ILE A 107 1.80 -4.63 15.77
CA ILE A 107 3.05 -4.91 15.06
C ILE A 107 2.75 -5.88 13.94
N THR A 108 3.14 -5.53 12.71
CA THR A 108 2.87 -6.38 11.53
C THR A 108 4.13 -6.59 10.68
N THR A 109 4.10 -7.65 9.88
CA THR A 109 5.05 -7.90 8.80
C THR A 109 4.31 -8.35 7.56
N VAL A 110 4.75 -7.94 6.37
CA VAL A 110 4.21 -8.43 5.09
C VAL A 110 5.14 -9.53 4.57
N THR A 111 4.60 -10.70 4.30
CA THR A 111 5.39 -11.85 3.83
C THR A 111 4.55 -12.81 3.00
N THR A 112 5.19 -13.59 2.14
CA THR A 112 4.58 -14.79 1.53
C THR A 112 4.61 -15.99 2.47
N GLY A 113 5.36 -15.89 3.58
CA GLY A 113 5.56 -16.95 4.55
C GLY A 113 6.68 -17.93 4.23
N ALA A 114 7.35 -17.77 3.09
CA ALA A 114 8.36 -18.73 2.62
C ALA A 114 9.55 -18.90 3.60
N TYR A 115 9.87 -17.87 4.37
CA TYR A 115 11.02 -17.88 5.28
C TYR A 115 10.63 -17.90 6.77
N ILE A 116 9.35 -18.01 7.09
CA ILE A 116 8.93 -18.16 8.49
C ILE A 116 9.36 -19.55 8.98
N ARG A 117 10.03 -19.61 10.08
CA ARG A 117 10.46 -20.87 10.70
C ARG A 117 9.33 -21.49 11.51
N GLU A 118 9.03 -22.76 11.28
CA GLU A 118 7.97 -23.48 11.99
C GLU A 118 8.25 -23.62 13.49
N ASP A 119 9.51 -23.82 13.86
CA ASP A 119 9.94 -23.89 15.27
C ASP A 119 9.80 -22.56 16.02
N LYS A 120 9.47 -21.47 15.33
CA LYS A 120 9.19 -20.15 15.91
C LYS A 120 7.69 -19.81 15.98
N MET A 121 6.83 -20.71 15.60
CA MET A 121 5.39 -20.42 15.54
C MET A 121 4.80 -20.13 16.93
N ASP A 122 5.15 -20.93 17.93
CA ASP A 122 4.70 -20.72 19.31
C ASP A 122 5.19 -19.38 19.85
N PHE A 123 6.44 -19.03 19.54
CA PHE A 123 6.98 -17.71 19.90
C PHE A 123 6.18 -16.58 19.25
N LEU A 124 5.89 -16.65 17.95
CA LEU A 124 5.09 -15.61 17.26
C LEU A 124 3.67 -15.51 17.83
N ASN A 125 3.05 -16.65 18.16
CA ASN A 125 1.72 -16.70 18.76
C ASN A 125 1.70 -16.17 20.21
N SER A 126 2.83 -16.20 20.91
CA SER A 126 2.93 -15.67 22.26
C SER A 126 2.97 -14.15 22.34
N ILE A 127 3.17 -13.45 21.22
CA ILE A 127 3.26 -11.99 21.17
C ILE A 127 1.86 -11.39 20.88
N PRO A 128 1.22 -10.75 21.88
CA PRO A 128 -0.22 -10.46 21.83
C PRO A 128 -0.62 -9.42 20.77
N ASN A 129 0.25 -8.47 20.46
CA ASN A 129 -0.03 -7.40 19.48
C ASN A 129 0.68 -7.62 18.15
N PHE A 130 1.27 -8.79 17.91
CA PHE A 130 1.88 -9.15 16.63
C PHE A 130 0.86 -9.78 15.69
N GLY A 131 1.07 -9.62 14.37
CA GLY A 131 0.30 -10.31 13.35
C GLY A 131 0.95 -10.26 11.98
N ILE A 132 0.75 -11.31 11.22
CA ILE A 132 1.30 -11.49 9.87
C ILE A 132 0.29 -11.00 8.83
N ASP A 133 0.72 -10.09 7.97
CA ASP A 133 0.03 -9.73 6.74
C ASP A 133 0.48 -10.69 5.63
N LEU A 134 -0.24 -11.80 5.49
CA LEU A 134 0.14 -12.87 4.58
C LEU A 134 -0.24 -12.53 3.13
N SER A 135 0.75 -12.43 2.26
CA SER A 135 0.58 -12.36 0.81
C SER A 135 0.26 -13.77 0.29
N LEU A 136 -0.98 -14.19 0.48
CA LEU A 136 -1.45 -15.51 0.08
C LEU A 136 -1.44 -15.69 -1.44
N ILE A 137 -1.81 -14.64 -2.17
CA ILE A 137 -1.96 -14.58 -3.63
C ILE A 137 -3.08 -15.49 -4.11
N THR A 138 -2.84 -16.78 -4.23
CA THR A 138 -3.81 -17.86 -4.49
C THR A 138 -3.27 -19.17 -3.97
N MET A 139 -4.15 -20.12 -3.70
CA MET A 139 -3.82 -21.52 -3.40
C MET A 139 -4.06 -22.44 -4.61
N GLN A 140 -4.48 -21.86 -5.74
CA GLN A 140 -4.83 -22.62 -6.95
C GLN A 140 -3.62 -22.82 -7.88
N GLU A 141 -3.84 -23.41 -9.06
CA GLU A 141 -2.76 -23.80 -10.00
C GLU A 141 -1.88 -22.65 -10.48
N GLN A 142 -2.42 -21.42 -10.53
CA GLN A 142 -1.65 -20.26 -10.94
C GLN A 142 -0.57 -19.88 -9.92
N ARG A 143 -0.63 -20.39 -8.69
CA ARG A 143 0.31 -20.03 -7.63
C ARG A 143 1.77 -20.21 -8.03
N GLU A 144 2.14 -21.38 -8.53
CA GLU A 144 3.52 -21.67 -8.90
C GLU A 144 4.02 -20.82 -10.06
N LYS A 145 3.09 -20.33 -10.90
CA LYS A 145 3.42 -19.40 -11.98
C LYS A 145 3.66 -17.97 -11.47
N ILE A 146 3.00 -17.60 -10.36
CA ILE A 146 3.05 -16.25 -9.79
C ILE A 146 4.09 -16.15 -8.68
N ILE A 147 4.22 -17.20 -7.87
CA ILE A 147 5.18 -17.27 -6.76
C ILE A 147 5.96 -18.61 -6.84
N PRO A 148 6.93 -18.73 -7.74
CA PRO A 148 7.52 -20.02 -8.11
C PRO A 148 8.17 -20.79 -6.96
N ARG A 149 8.58 -20.11 -5.91
CA ARG A 149 9.30 -20.72 -4.77
C ARG A 149 8.53 -20.67 -3.46
N SER A 150 7.21 -20.55 -3.51
CA SER A 150 6.37 -20.60 -2.32
C SER A 150 5.59 -21.93 -2.28
N GLU A 151 5.91 -22.76 -1.30
CA GLU A 151 5.30 -24.08 -1.11
C GLU A 151 3.87 -23.98 -0.60
N ARG A 152 2.94 -24.71 -1.23
CA ARG A 152 1.52 -24.73 -0.82
C ARG A 152 1.34 -25.31 0.57
N GLU A 153 2.04 -26.40 0.88
CA GLU A 153 1.95 -27.08 2.18
C GLU A 153 2.32 -26.15 3.31
N ARG A 154 3.43 -25.41 3.13
CA ARG A 154 3.86 -24.39 4.08
C ARG A 154 2.83 -23.28 4.24
N THR A 155 2.25 -22.81 3.14
CA THR A 155 1.20 -21.79 3.20
C THR A 155 -0.03 -22.32 3.93
N MET A 156 -0.44 -23.58 3.70
CA MET A 156 -1.52 -24.24 4.45
C MET A 156 -1.22 -24.34 5.95
N TYR A 157 0.02 -24.64 6.32
CA TYR A 157 0.46 -24.64 7.71
C TYR A 157 0.28 -23.25 8.34
N LEU A 158 0.73 -22.18 7.66
CA LEU A 158 0.57 -20.81 8.14
C LEU A 158 -0.89 -20.39 8.28
N LEU A 159 -1.74 -20.75 7.32
CA LEU A 159 -3.19 -20.48 7.40
C LEU A 159 -3.84 -21.13 8.64
N LYS A 160 -3.32 -22.24 9.11
CA LYS A 160 -3.85 -22.94 10.29
C LYS A 160 -3.29 -22.42 11.61
N TYR A 161 -2.02 -22.11 11.66
CA TYR A 161 -1.30 -21.98 12.93
C TYR A 161 -0.66 -20.60 13.17
N ALA A 162 -0.50 -19.76 12.13
CA ALA A 162 0.16 -18.47 12.30
C ALA A 162 -0.76 -17.39 12.91
N PRO A 163 -0.20 -16.42 13.64
CA PRO A 163 -0.93 -15.25 14.13
C PRO A 163 -1.19 -14.29 12.97
N LEU A 164 -2.17 -14.61 12.13
CA LEU A 164 -2.50 -13.81 10.96
C LEU A 164 -3.23 -12.52 11.37
N ASN A 165 -2.81 -11.40 10.78
CA ASN A 165 -3.52 -10.12 10.86
C ASN A 165 -4.33 -9.86 9.60
N LYS A 166 -3.77 -10.19 8.44
CA LYS A 166 -4.41 -10.00 7.15
C LYS A 166 -4.02 -11.11 6.17
N CYS A 167 -4.96 -11.49 5.29
CA CYS A 167 -4.69 -12.33 4.13
C CYS A 167 -4.96 -11.56 2.84
N THR A 168 -4.00 -11.51 1.94
CA THR A 168 -4.13 -10.87 0.64
C THR A 168 -4.20 -11.91 -0.47
N LEU A 169 -5.35 -11.98 -1.13
CA LEU A 169 -5.57 -12.71 -2.38
C LEU A 169 -5.28 -11.79 -3.56
N MET A 170 -4.84 -12.36 -4.67
CA MET A 170 -4.62 -11.62 -5.89
C MET A 170 -5.50 -12.18 -7.00
N PHE A 171 -6.38 -11.35 -7.53
CA PHE A 171 -7.18 -11.71 -8.70
C PHE A 171 -6.29 -11.77 -9.93
N THR A 172 -6.27 -12.91 -10.59
CA THR A 172 -5.42 -13.24 -11.73
C THR A 172 -6.20 -13.34 -13.05
N GLY A 173 -7.43 -12.78 -13.07
CA GLY A 173 -8.34 -12.87 -14.21
C GLY A 173 -9.24 -14.12 -14.18
N ASN A 174 -9.14 -14.96 -13.15
CA ASN A 174 -9.95 -16.17 -12.98
C ASN A 174 -10.78 -16.09 -11.69
N LEU A 175 -12.08 -15.84 -11.83
CA LEU A 175 -13.02 -15.74 -10.72
C LEU A 175 -13.16 -17.06 -9.94
N ASP A 176 -13.10 -18.22 -10.62
CA ASP A 176 -13.27 -19.51 -9.96
C ASP A 176 -12.10 -19.85 -9.01
N GLU A 177 -10.91 -19.32 -9.29
CA GLU A 177 -9.79 -19.44 -8.34
C GLU A 177 -10.06 -18.62 -7.06
N VAL A 178 -10.56 -17.39 -7.20
CA VAL A 178 -10.92 -16.55 -6.04
C VAL A 178 -12.03 -17.20 -5.21
N LYS A 179 -13.05 -17.78 -5.87
CA LYS A 179 -14.11 -18.53 -5.17
C LYS A 179 -13.54 -19.65 -4.32
N LYS A 180 -12.72 -20.51 -4.91
CA LYS A 180 -12.08 -21.63 -4.19
C LYS A 180 -11.18 -21.17 -3.06
N ASP A 181 -10.45 -20.07 -3.26
CA ASP A 181 -9.58 -19.52 -2.22
C ASP A 181 -10.40 -18.95 -1.04
N LEU A 182 -11.49 -18.23 -1.30
CA LEU A 182 -12.39 -17.71 -0.26
C LEU A 182 -13.09 -18.86 0.48
N GLU A 183 -13.59 -19.86 -0.21
CA GLU A 183 -14.16 -21.07 0.39
C GLU A 183 -13.15 -21.76 1.32
N LEU A 184 -11.89 -21.89 0.89
CA LEU A 184 -10.81 -22.46 1.70
C LEU A 184 -10.56 -21.62 2.97
N LEU A 185 -10.45 -20.28 2.84
CA LEU A 185 -10.23 -19.41 3.98
C LEU A 185 -11.38 -19.48 5.00
N HIS A 186 -12.62 -19.55 4.54
CA HIS A 186 -13.79 -19.72 5.41
C HIS A 186 -13.84 -21.10 6.04
N LYS A 187 -13.55 -22.17 5.29
CA LYS A 187 -13.47 -23.54 5.81
C LYS A 187 -12.40 -23.69 6.91
N LEU A 188 -11.29 -22.95 6.80
CA LEU A 188 -10.23 -22.92 7.81
C LEU A 188 -10.49 -21.88 8.91
N GLU A 189 -11.65 -21.22 8.89
CA GLU A 189 -12.03 -20.15 9.81
C GLU A 189 -11.02 -19.00 9.89
N VAL A 190 -10.25 -18.78 8.81
CA VAL A 190 -9.25 -17.69 8.74
C VAL A 190 -9.96 -16.34 8.87
N ASN A 191 -11.11 -16.16 8.24
CA ASN A 191 -11.94 -14.96 8.33
C ASN A 191 -12.32 -14.57 9.77
N LYS A 192 -12.38 -15.53 10.70
CA LYS A 192 -12.64 -15.25 12.13
C LYS A 192 -11.39 -14.83 12.91
N ARG A 193 -10.21 -15.10 12.37
CA ARG A 193 -8.92 -14.86 13.03
C ARG A 193 -8.16 -13.67 12.50
N VAL A 194 -8.44 -13.27 11.26
CA VAL A 194 -7.79 -12.12 10.63
C VAL A 194 -8.66 -10.88 10.78
N ARG A 195 -8.01 -9.74 10.86
CA ARG A 195 -8.69 -8.44 10.80
C ARG A 195 -9.32 -8.21 9.42
N GLN A 196 -8.68 -8.74 8.35
CA GLN A 196 -9.06 -8.45 6.99
C GLN A 196 -8.65 -9.57 6.03
N ILE A 197 -9.57 -9.93 5.14
CA ILE A 197 -9.25 -10.61 3.88
C ILE A 197 -9.32 -9.55 2.78
N LEU A 198 -8.27 -9.44 2.00
CA LEU A 198 -8.12 -8.46 0.95
C LEU A 198 -8.02 -9.15 -0.39
N VAL A 199 -8.88 -8.79 -1.33
CA VAL A 199 -8.74 -9.17 -2.75
C VAL A 199 -8.23 -7.98 -3.54
N ARG A 200 -7.11 -8.13 -4.24
CA ARG A 200 -6.55 -7.09 -5.10
C ARG A 200 -6.26 -7.64 -6.49
N ARG A 201 -6.34 -6.80 -7.49
CA ARG A 201 -5.93 -7.20 -8.84
C ARG A 201 -4.42 -7.13 -9.00
N VAL A 202 -3.91 -7.82 -10.01
CA VAL A 202 -2.54 -7.63 -10.49
C VAL A 202 -2.45 -6.28 -11.20
N GLU A 203 -1.41 -5.53 -10.89
CA GLU A 203 -1.08 -4.27 -11.53
C GLU A 203 0.31 -4.35 -12.15
N HIS A 204 0.51 -3.62 -13.23
CA HIS A 204 1.81 -3.52 -13.89
C HIS A 204 2.26 -2.06 -13.95
N THR A 205 3.55 -1.85 -14.17
CA THR A 205 4.15 -0.55 -14.47
C THR A 205 4.62 -0.51 -15.92
N ALA A 206 5.01 0.64 -16.41
CA ALA A 206 5.57 0.78 -17.77
C ALA A 206 6.78 -0.13 -17.99
N THR A 207 7.59 -0.35 -16.94
CA THR A 207 8.80 -1.17 -16.93
C THR A 207 8.57 -2.63 -16.59
N SER A 208 7.34 -3.03 -16.26
CA SER A 208 6.99 -4.41 -15.90
C SER A 208 7.26 -5.38 -17.05
N GLN A 209 7.64 -6.60 -16.68
CA GLN A 209 7.84 -7.67 -17.64
C GLN A 209 6.57 -7.96 -18.46
N PRO A 210 6.69 -8.40 -19.73
CA PRO A 210 5.54 -8.65 -20.60
C PRO A 210 4.47 -9.56 -19.98
N ARG A 211 4.91 -10.64 -19.31
CA ARG A 211 4.01 -11.57 -18.63
C ARG A 211 3.15 -10.92 -17.55
N LEU A 212 3.71 -9.94 -16.80
CA LEU A 212 2.96 -9.22 -15.79
C LEU A 212 1.94 -8.27 -16.44
N LYS A 213 2.31 -7.64 -17.58
CA LYS A 213 1.40 -6.79 -18.33
C LYS A 213 0.21 -7.57 -18.88
N GLU A 214 0.45 -8.74 -19.46
CA GLU A 214 -0.61 -9.63 -19.95
C GLU A 214 -1.55 -10.06 -18.83
N LEU A 215 -0.99 -10.49 -17.69
CA LEU A 215 -1.76 -10.89 -16.52
C LEU A 215 -2.60 -9.73 -15.97
N SER A 216 -2.03 -8.54 -15.89
CA SER A 216 -2.72 -7.34 -15.43
C SER A 216 -3.86 -6.93 -16.37
N GLN A 217 -3.66 -6.99 -17.68
CA GLN A 217 -4.70 -6.67 -18.65
C GLN A 217 -5.89 -7.64 -18.53
N ALA A 218 -5.62 -8.95 -18.42
CA ALA A 218 -6.65 -9.96 -18.19
C ALA A 218 -7.45 -9.74 -16.89
N CYS A 219 -6.81 -9.10 -15.89
CA CYS A 219 -7.48 -8.76 -14.65
C CYS A 219 -8.42 -7.57 -14.80
N ILE A 220 -8.03 -6.54 -15.55
CA ILE A 220 -8.82 -5.30 -15.69
C ILE A 220 -10.22 -5.61 -16.20
N ASP A 221 -10.31 -6.40 -17.28
CA ASP A 221 -11.56 -6.68 -17.97
C ASP A 221 -12.59 -7.48 -17.13
N LYS A 222 -12.13 -8.25 -16.15
CA LYS A 222 -12.97 -9.17 -15.36
C LYS A 222 -13.05 -8.79 -13.87
N TYR A 223 -12.39 -7.75 -13.46
CA TYR A 223 -12.30 -7.45 -12.03
C TYR A 223 -13.62 -6.96 -11.43
N GLU A 224 -14.41 -6.23 -12.17
CA GLU A 224 -15.73 -5.78 -11.73
C GLU A 224 -16.70 -6.95 -11.49
N GLU A 225 -16.64 -7.99 -12.34
CA GLU A 225 -17.39 -9.23 -12.12
C GLU A 225 -16.93 -9.91 -10.83
N CYS A 226 -15.63 -10.00 -10.61
CA CYS A 226 -15.06 -10.56 -9.38
C CYS A 226 -15.55 -9.80 -8.15
N ILE A 227 -15.47 -8.48 -8.14
CA ILE A 227 -15.93 -7.63 -7.05
C ILE A 227 -17.41 -7.85 -6.78
N SER A 228 -18.25 -7.80 -7.81
CA SER A 228 -19.68 -7.94 -7.67
C SER A 228 -20.06 -9.29 -7.04
N TRP A 229 -19.42 -10.36 -7.50
CA TRP A 229 -19.64 -11.70 -6.95
C TRP A 229 -19.17 -11.79 -5.49
N VAL A 230 -17.97 -11.28 -5.18
CA VAL A 230 -17.43 -11.37 -3.81
C VAL A 230 -18.27 -10.55 -2.83
N LYS A 231 -18.69 -9.35 -3.19
CA LYS A 231 -19.58 -8.53 -2.34
C LYS A 231 -20.89 -9.23 -2.01
N GLN A 232 -21.46 -9.92 -2.97
CA GLN A 232 -22.70 -10.66 -2.79
C GLN A 232 -22.56 -11.86 -1.85
N ASN A 233 -21.42 -12.56 -1.92
CA ASN A 233 -21.22 -13.83 -1.21
C ASN A 233 -20.35 -13.72 0.05
N TYR A 234 -19.47 -12.71 0.11
CA TYR A 234 -18.51 -12.47 1.18
C TYR A 234 -18.41 -10.97 1.51
N PRO A 235 -19.41 -10.39 2.17
CA PRO A 235 -19.48 -8.94 2.41
C PRO A 235 -18.40 -8.40 3.37
N ASP A 236 -17.73 -9.27 4.09
CA ASP A 236 -16.61 -8.99 4.98
C ASP A 236 -15.24 -8.91 4.27
N VAL A 237 -15.19 -9.27 2.98
CA VAL A 237 -13.98 -9.19 2.17
C VAL A 237 -13.79 -7.79 1.60
N VAL A 238 -12.59 -7.27 1.73
CA VAL A 238 -12.21 -5.94 1.25
C VAL A 238 -11.46 -6.04 -0.08
N PHE A 239 -11.67 -5.05 -0.92
CA PHE A 239 -10.96 -4.93 -2.20
C PHE A 239 -10.00 -3.76 -2.16
N THR A 240 -8.79 -3.96 -2.69
CA THR A 240 -7.99 -2.83 -3.15
C THR A 240 -8.15 -2.71 -4.63
N VAL A 241 -8.77 -1.67 -5.03
CA VAL A 241 -8.70 -1.28 -6.41
C VAL A 241 -8.40 0.18 -6.50
N PRO A 242 -7.82 0.54 -7.62
CA PRO A 242 -8.02 1.88 -8.09
C PRO A 242 -9.52 2.06 -8.20
N ILE A 243 -10.09 2.73 -7.27
CA ILE A 243 -11.41 3.32 -7.23
C ILE A 243 -12.54 2.47 -7.74
N LEU A 244 -13.14 1.85 -6.84
CA LEU A 244 -14.55 1.64 -6.95
C LEU A 244 -15.22 2.27 -5.74
N LYS A 245 -16.28 3.00 -6.02
CA LYS A 245 -17.15 3.69 -5.09
C LYS A 245 -17.50 2.90 -3.84
N ASP A 246 -17.45 1.58 -3.94
CA ASP A 246 -17.90 0.65 -2.90
C ASP A 246 -16.78 -0.19 -2.30
N VAL A 247 -15.55 0.02 -2.65
CA VAL A 247 -14.41 -0.82 -2.23
C VAL A 247 -14.16 -0.76 -0.74
N PHE A 248 -14.64 0.26 -0.07
CA PHE A 248 -14.22 0.62 1.28
C PHE A 248 -15.29 0.38 2.34
N ARG A 249 -16.37 -0.30 2.02
CA ARG A 249 -17.48 -0.54 2.97
C ARG A 249 -17.28 -1.73 3.90
N GLY A 250 -16.17 -2.37 3.91
CA GLY A 250 -15.96 -3.56 4.71
C GLY A 250 -14.96 -3.40 5.83
N GLY A 251 -15.27 -2.64 6.86
CA GLY A 251 -14.52 -2.69 8.10
C GLY A 251 -13.45 -1.61 8.28
N ASN A 252 -12.92 -1.53 9.49
CA ASN A 252 -11.89 -0.61 9.97
C ASN A 252 -10.60 -0.67 9.16
N ASN A 253 -10.61 -0.10 7.98
CA ASN A 253 -9.46 -0.07 7.11
C ASN A 253 -8.73 1.25 7.28
N GLU A 254 -7.66 1.24 8.05
CA GLU A 254 -6.81 2.41 8.31
C GLU A 254 -6.14 2.97 7.06
N TYR A 255 -6.19 2.22 5.95
CA TYR A 255 -5.53 2.58 4.69
C TYR A 255 -6.45 3.18 3.64
N PHE A 256 -7.76 3.14 3.85
CA PHE A 256 -8.70 3.50 2.81
C PHE A 256 -9.80 4.39 3.36
N ILE A 257 -9.90 5.58 2.83
CA ILE A 257 -10.99 6.49 3.10
C ILE A 257 -12.12 6.15 2.13
N ASP A 258 -13.35 6.09 2.64
CA ASP A 258 -14.55 5.95 1.81
C ASP A 258 -14.57 7.07 0.76
N ALA A 259 -14.66 6.69 -0.51
CA ALA A 259 -14.66 7.65 -1.61
C ALA A 259 -15.85 8.61 -1.56
N ASP A 260 -17.02 8.16 -1.08
CA ASP A 260 -18.17 9.02 -0.90
C ASP A 260 -17.94 10.04 0.24
N GLN A 261 -17.30 9.62 1.33
CA GLN A 261 -16.91 10.53 2.42
C GLN A 261 -15.88 11.56 1.95
N ARG A 262 -14.91 11.13 1.13
CA ARG A 262 -13.92 12.04 0.55
C ARG A 262 -14.59 13.08 -0.36
N ILE A 263 -15.49 12.66 -1.23
CA ILE A 263 -16.24 13.58 -2.10
C ILE A 263 -17.07 14.55 -1.27
N ALA A 264 -17.78 14.07 -0.23
CA ALA A 264 -18.53 14.94 0.66
C ALA A 264 -17.61 15.98 1.30
N ARG A 265 -16.48 15.56 1.85
CA ARG A 265 -15.48 16.47 2.43
C ARG A 265 -14.96 17.50 1.42
N GLN A 266 -14.63 17.07 0.20
CA GLN A 266 -14.17 17.98 -0.84
C GLN A 266 -15.26 18.97 -1.26
N ARG A 267 -16.52 18.55 -1.33
CA ARG A 267 -17.67 19.44 -1.57
C ARG A 267 -17.83 20.47 -0.46
N ASP A 268 -17.68 20.07 0.80
CA ASP A 268 -17.72 20.98 1.94
C ASP A 268 -16.59 22.02 1.87
N ILE A 269 -15.37 21.58 1.53
CA ILE A 269 -14.23 22.48 1.32
C ILE A 269 -14.56 23.49 0.21
N ILE A 270 -15.01 23.01 -0.96
CA ILE A 270 -15.31 23.87 -2.12
C ILE A 270 -16.43 24.86 -1.78
N SER A 271 -17.47 24.41 -1.08
CA SER A 271 -18.60 25.25 -0.67
C SER A 271 -18.21 26.33 0.35
N SER A 272 -17.12 26.12 1.09
CA SER A 272 -16.58 27.10 2.05
C SER A 272 -15.71 28.19 1.42
N LEU A 273 -15.34 28.03 0.15
CA LEU A 273 -14.53 29.00 -0.57
C LEU A 273 -15.35 30.21 -1.02
N PRO A 274 -14.73 31.37 -1.24
CA PRO A 274 -15.39 32.55 -1.79
C PRO A 274 -16.06 32.23 -3.15
N GLU A 275 -17.22 32.85 -3.40
CA GLU A 275 -17.94 32.69 -4.67
C GLU A 275 -17.03 33.04 -5.87
N GLY A 276 -17.09 32.21 -6.90
CA GLY A 276 -16.27 32.39 -8.11
C GLY A 276 -14.82 31.89 -8.00
N THR A 277 -14.41 31.32 -6.84
CA THR A 277 -13.10 30.67 -6.69
C THR A 277 -13.00 29.49 -7.65
N PHE A 278 -11.94 29.44 -8.44
CA PHE A 278 -11.67 28.32 -9.33
C PHE A 278 -10.81 27.27 -8.61
N VAL A 279 -11.27 26.02 -8.63
CA VAL A 279 -10.68 24.91 -7.89
C VAL A 279 -10.14 23.86 -8.87
N ASN A 280 -8.87 23.52 -8.73
CA ASN A 280 -8.26 22.38 -9.39
C ASN A 280 -8.15 21.21 -8.40
N LEU A 281 -8.84 20.11 -8.68
CA LEU A 281 -8.72 18.85 -7.96
C LEU A 281 -7.60 18.02 -8.58
N ILE A 282 -6.59 17.69 -7.83
CA ILE A 282 -5.50 16.82 -8.25
C ILE A 282 -5.86 15.38 -7.89
N CYS A 283 -5.91 14.52 -8.90
CA CYS A 283 -6.33 13.13 -8.74
C CYS A 283 -5.32 12.17 -9.37
N PRO A 284 -4.98 11.06 -8.70
CA PRO A 284 -4.27 9.97 -9.34
C PRO A 284 -5.20 9.29 -10.37
N PHE A 285 -4.61 8.51 -11.26
CA PHE A 285 -5.35 7.75 -12.28
C PHE A 285 -6.53 6.98 -11.70
N SER A 286 -6.32 6.39 -10.55
CA SER A 286 -7.33 5.61 -9.85
C SER A 286 -8.57 6.40 -9.41
N GLY A 287 -8.50 7.73 -9.15
CA GLY A 287 -9.59 8.63 -8.74
C GLY A 287 -10.25 9.41 -9.84
N TYR A 288 -9.58 9.52 -10.94
CA TYR A 288 -9.89 10.54 -11.93
C TYR A 288 -11.32 10.46 -12.46
N ASP A 289 -11.74 9.31 -12.97
CA ASP A 289 -13.09 9.15 -13.52
C ASP A 289 -14.18 9.34 -12.47
N TYR A 290 -13.92 8.87 -11.27
CA TYR A 290 -14.87 8.96 -10.18
C TYR A 290 -15.06 10.39 -9.71
N PHE A 291 -13.97 11.11 -9.45
CA PHE A 291 -14.02 12.52 -9.06
C PHE A 291 -14.56 13.39 -10.21
N THR A 292 -14.19 13.12 -11.45
CA THR A 292 -14.71 13.84 -12.61
C THR A 292 -16.23 13.74 -12.68
N ARG A 293 -16.80 12.56 -12.51
CA ARG A 293 -18.27 12.37 -12.46
C ARG A 293 -18.90 13.05 -11.25
N ALA A 294 -18.25 12.98 -10.09
CA ALA A 294 -18.79 13.55 -8.85
C ALA A 294 -18.88 15.08 -8.87
N PHE A 295 -17.96 15.73 -9.60
CA PHE A 295 -17.91 17.19 -9.72
C PHE A 295 -18.39 17.70 -11.10
N MET A 296 -18.92 16.81 -11.94
CA MET A 296 -19.54 17.18 -13.21
C MET A 296 -20.70 18.15 -12.96
N GLY A 297 -20.68 19.30 -13.63
CA GLY A 297 -21.71 20.34 -13.46
C GLY A 297 -21.33 21.45 -12.48
N MET A 298 -20.18 21.39 -11.84
CA MET A 298 -19.61 22.51 -11.08
C MET A 298 -18.64 23.30 -11.98
N PRO A 299 -19.04 24.46 -12.54
CA PRO A 299 -18.28 25.14 -13.60
C PRO A 299 -16.95 25.70 -13.13
N ASN A 300 -16.80 25.89 -11.82
CA ASN A 300 -15.60 26.40 -11.17
C ASN A 300 -14.69 25.28 -10.61
N VAL A 301 -14.97 24.01 -10.90
CA VAL A 301 -14.19 22.87 -10.42
C VAL A 301 -13.67 22.08 -11.62
N LYS A 302 -12.37 21.86 -11.68
CA LYS A 302 -11.72 21.04 -12.70
C LYS A 302 -10.95 19.89 -12.03
N THR A 303 -11.25 18.68 -12.45
CA THR A 303 -10.49 17.50 -12.05
C THR A 303 -9.29 17.32 -12.97
N ASN A 304 -8.12 17.16 -12.42
CA ASN A 304 -6.86 17.02 -13.16
C ASN A 304 -6.22 15.67 -12.82
N LEU A 305 -6.03 14.87 -13.87
CA LEU A 305 -5.30 13.60 -13.77
C LEU A 305 -3.82 13.88 -13.64
N ILE A 306 -3.20 13.29 -12.62
CA ILE A 306 -1.74 13.24 -12.46
C ILE A 306 -1.32 11.78 -12.39
N GLU A 307 -0.52 11.37 -13.33
CA GLU A 307 0.09 10.05 -13.34
C GLU A 307 1.32 10.00 -12.44
N ASN A 308 1.50 8.93 -11.75
CA ASN A 308 2.68 8.71 -10.92
C ASN A 308 3.85 8.23 -11.78
N HIS A 309 4.66 9.13 -12.29
CA HIS A 309 5.83 8.79 -13.10
C HIS A 309 6.96 8.19 -12.28
N LEU A 310 7.05 8.55 -10.99
CA LEU A 310 8.01 7.96 -10.08
C LEU A 310 7.87 6.44 -10.01
N TYR A 311 6.67 5.89 -10.16
CA TYR A 311 6.39 4.45 -10.18
C TYR A 311 5.92 3.93 -11.54
N GLY A 312 6.28 4.62 -12.63
CA GLY A 312 6.07 4.15 -14.00
C GLY A 312 4.65 4.29 -14.55
N GLY A 313 3.82 5.20 -13.99
CA GLY A 313 2.54 5.61 -14.55
C GLY A 313 1.34 4.75 -14.19
N SER A 314 1.50 3.46 -13.93
CA SER A 314 0.38 2.53 -13.67
C SER A 314 0.08 2.30 -12.20
N VAL A 315 0.93 2.72 -11.29
CA VAL A 315 0.65 2.70 -9.86
C VAL A 315 -0.11 3.98 -9.50
N SER A 316 -1.38 3.81 -9.20
CA SER A 316 -2.34 4.90 -9.16
C SER A 316 -2.83 5.21 -7.74
N VAL A 317 -1.93 5.18 -6.77
CA VAL A 317 -2.25 5.45 -5.35
C VAL A 317 -1.98 6.91 -5.02
N ALA A 318 -2.95 7.59 -4.41
CA ALA A 318 -2.85 9.01 -4.05
C ALA A 318 -1.61 9.35 -3.20
N GLY A 319 -1.30 8.51 -2.21
CA GLY A 319 -0.14 8.68 -1.34
C GLY A 319 1.23 8.47 -2.01
N LEU A 320 1.25 8.14 -3.30
CA LEU A 320 2.49 8.01 -4.08
C LEU A 320 2.69 9.13 -5.09
N LEU A 321 1.76 10.07 -5.20
CA LEU A 321 1.97 11.33 -5.94
C LEU A 321 3.01 12.18 -5.23
N ASN A 322 3.72 12.97 -6.00
CA ASN A 322 4.73 13.89 -5.50
C ASN A 322 4.72 15.21 -6.29
N HIS A 323 5.44 16.20 -5.81
CA HIS A 323 5.49 17.51 -6.43
C HIS A 323 6.07 17.50 -7.83
N GLN A 324 7.05 16.62 -8.13
CA GLN A 324 7.63 16.53 -9.47
C GLN A 324 6.61 16.03 -10.49
N ASP A 325 5.79 15.03 -10.11
CA ASP A 325 4.71 14.53 -10.97
C ASP A 325 3.70 15.63 -11.27
N ILE A 326 3.30 16.41 -10.25
CA ILE A 326 2.36 17.52 -10.42
C ILE A 326 2.96 18.61 -11.31
N ARG A 327 4.19 19.06 -11.03
CA ARG A 327 4.84 20.11 -11.82
C ARG A 327 5.07 19.72 -13.27
N ALA A 328 5.33 18.45 -13.54
CA ALA A 328 5.56 17.96 -14.90
C ALA A 328 4.27 17.88 -15.76
N GLN A 329 3.12 17.72 -15.13
CA GLN A 329 1.87 17.39 -15.85
C GLN A 329 0.77 18.44 -15.70
N PHE A 330 0.82 19.24 -14.65
CA PHE A 330 -0.19 20.23 -14.34
C PHE A 330 0.24 21.64 -14.72
N ASN A 331 -0.42 22.19 -15.74
CA ASN A 331 -0.22 23.56 -16.22
C ASN A 331 -1.59 24.24 -16.42
N PRO A 332 -2.20 24.78 -15.38
CA PRO A 332 -3.55 25.33 -15.44
C PRO A 332 -3.57 26.75 -16.02
N ASP A 333 -4.60 27.06 -16.79
CA ASP A 333 -4.88 28.42 -17.24
C ASP A 333 -5.30 29.33 -16.08
N ARG A 334 -5.96 28.75 -15.07
CA ARG A 334 -6.41 29.43 -13.86
C ARG A 334 -6.22 28.53 -12.65
N ASN A 335 -5.68 29.08 -11.57
CA ASN A 335 -5.37 28.31 -10.38
C ASN A 335 -5.52 29.16 -9.10
N ASP A 336 -6.76 29.35 -8.63
CA ASP A 336 -7.01 30.10 -7.39
C ASP A 336 -6.74 29.17 -6.17
N VAL A 337 -7.21 27.90 -6.25
CA VAL A 337 -7.06 26.88 -5.23
C VAL A 337 -6.74 25.54 -5.87
N MET A 338 -5.80 24.80 -5.31
CA MET A 338 -5.57 23.38 -5.59
C MET A 338 -6.00 22.54 -4.40
N ILE A 339 -6.80 21.53 -4.62
CA ILE A 339 -7.06 20.46 -3.66
C ILE A 339 -6.21 19.26 -4.05
N VAL A 340 -5.29 18.88 -3.18
CA VAL A 340 -4.40 17.73 -3.37
C VAL A 340 -4.72 16.64 -2.36
N PRO A 341 -4.50 15.35 -2.68
CA PRO A 341 -4.73 14.28 -1.73
C PRO A 341 -3.90 14.47 -0.45
N GLU A 342 -4.54 14.40 0.71
CA GLU A 342 -3.81 14.55 1.98
C GLU A 342 -2.76 13.46 2.20
N GLU A 343 -2.98 12.27 1.62
CA GLU A 343 -2.04 11.15 1.68
C GLU A 343 -0.73 11.38 0.93
N MET A 344 -0.63 12.42 0.11
CA MET A 344 0.64 12.83 -0.50
C MET A 344 1.67 13.26 0.54
N TYR A 345 1.21 13.68 1.73
CA TYR A 345 2.06 14.29 2.73
C TYR A 345 2.12 13.46 4.00
N ASN A 346 3.30 13.42 4.59
CA ASN A 346 3.47 12.86 5.92
C ASN A 346 3.04 13.87 6.99
N ILE A 347 3.21 13.49 8.26
CA ILE A 347 2.85 14.34 9.41
C ILE A 347 3.60 15.69 9.44
N ASP A 348 4.79 15.75 8.81
CA ASP A 348 5.61 16.97 8.73
C ASP A 348 5.25 17.82 7.50
N GLY A 349 4.23 17.41 6.74
CA GLY A 349 3.82 18.10 5.52
C GLY A 349 4.76 17.90 4.33
N LEU A 350 5.57 16.83 4.34
CA LEU A 350 6.52 16.50 3.29
C LEU A 350 5.95 15.40 2.38
N ASP A 351 6.14 15.56 1.07
CA ASP A 351 5.83 14.52 0.08
C ASP A 351 6.88 13.40 0.06
N LEU A 352 6.73 12.44 -0.85
CA LEU A 352 7.64 11.30 -1.00
C LEU A 352 9.10 11.68 -1.27
N LEU A 353 9.34 12.85 -1.84
CA LEU A 353 10.66 13.34 -2.19
C LEU A 353 11.21 14.32 -1.14
N GLY A 354 10.49 14.49 -0.02
CA GLY A 354 10.86 15.37 1.06
C GLY A 354 10.55 16.86 0.78
N GLU A 355 9.73 17.14 -0.22
CA GLU A 355 9.32 18.51 -0.54
C GLU A 355 8.08 18.92 0.28
N HIS A 356 8.15 20.05 0.97
CA HIS A 356 7.05 20.55 1.78
C HIS A 356 5.96 21.18 0.90
N LYS A 357 4.69 21.02 1.27
CA LYS A 357 3.51 21.50 0.52
C LYS A 357 3.57 22.98 0.13
N THR A 358 4.21 23.83 0.93
CA THR A 358 4.40 25.24 0.63
C THR A 358 5.20 25.50 -0.65
N LEU A 359 5.99 24.55 -1.11
CA LEU A 359 6.70 24.68 -2.40
C LEU A 359 5.73 24.62 -3.59
N LEU A 360 4.64 23.83 -3.50
CA LEU A 360 3.57 23.87 -4.52
C LEU A 360 2.81 25.19 -4.46
N GLU A 361 2.51 25.70 -3.27
CA GLU A 361 1.86 27.00 -3.08
C GLU A 361 2.67 28.11 -3.76
N THR A 362 3.97 28.12 -3.52
CA THR A 362 4.89 29.09 -4.13
C THR A 362 4.99 28.93 -5.63
N TYR A 363 5.13 27.69 -6.10
CA TYR A 363 5.33 27.39 -7.53
C TYR A 363 4.10 27.79 -8.37
N TYR A 364 2.89 27.51 -7.87
CA TYR A 364 1.65 27.79 -8.60
C TYR A 364 1.01 29.12 -8.21
N ASN A 365 1.55 29.83 -7.23
CA ASN A 365 0.95 31.02 -6.64
C ASN A 365 -0.54 30.78 -6.29
N ALA A 366 -0.86 29.65 -5.69
CA ALA A 366 -2.20 29.19 -5.38
C ALA A 366 -2.26 28.64 -3.96
N LYS A 367 -3.44 28.70 -3.34
CA LYS A 367 -3.67 28.08 -2.03
C LYS A 367 -3.77 26.55 -2.21
N ILE A 368 -2.98 25.79 -1.45
CA ILE A 368 -3.04 24.33 -1.41
C ILE A 368 -3.89 23.89 -0.22
N ILE A 369 -4.91 23.09 -0.49
CA ILE A 369 -5.80 22.50 0.52
C ILE A 369 -5.65 20.97 0.44
N LEU A 370 -5.51 20.32 1.58
CA LEU A 370 -5.47 18.87 1.68
C LEU A 370 -6.90 18.33 1.77
N GLY A 371 -7.23 17.35 0.86
CA GLY A 371 -8.59 16.86 0.78
C GLY A 371 -8.78 15.45 0.26
#